data_97144925c093c2f4878a71cfbb91789c
#
_entry.id   97144925c093c2f4878a71cfbb91789c
#
_cell.length_a   1.000
_cell.length_b   1.000
_cell.length_c   1.000
_cell.angle_alpha   90.00
_cell.angle_beta   90.00
_cell.angle_gamma   90.00
#
_symmetry.space_group_name_H-M   'P 1'
#
loop_
_entity.id
_entity.type
_entity.pdbx_description
1 polymer ?
#
loop_
_entity_poly.entity_id
_entity_poly.type
_entity_poly.pdbx_seq_one_letter_code
_entity_poly.pdbx_strand_id
1 'polypeptide(L)' 'MKVIMERYPYRYVECGTLENGFPDFRIQKQDYYTKRYRDMYLCDNSMQLTTAIEDFEYTKWLDPEGVPCYVKDKAYVN' A
#
# COMPACT_ATOMS: atom_id res chain seq x y z
N MET A 1 -5.18 -11.19 -10.98
CA MET A 1 -4.59 -10.58 -9.78
C MET A 1 -4.00 -11.65 -8.90
N LYS A 2 -2.79 -11.41 -8.41
CA LYS A 2 -2.10 -12.35 -7.53
C LYS A 2 -1.87 -11.69 -6.19
N VAL A 3 -2.35 -12.33 -5.11
CA VAL A 3 -2.09 -11.84 -3.75
C VAL A 3 -0.72 -12.35 -3.33
N ILE A 4 0.20 -11.42 -3.07
CA ILE A 4 1.57 -11.75 -2.69
C ILE A 4 1.64 -12.01 -1.19
N MET A 5 1.00 -11.16 -0.41
CA MET A 5 1.00 -11.27 1.05
C MET A 5 -0.22 -10.55 1.60
N GLU A 6 -0.76 -11.07 2.70
CA GLU A 6 -1.85 -10.43 3.43
C GLU A 6 -1.37 -10.09 4.84
N ARG A 7 -1.67 -8.86 5.27
CA ARG A 7 -1.42 -8.40 6.63
C ARG A 7 -2.55 -7.45 7.00
N TYR A 8 -3.56 -7.96 7.66
CA TYR A 8 -4.76 -7.19 7.96
C TYR A 8 -4.45 -5.81 8.51
N PRO A 9 -5.10 -4.75 8.03
CA PRO A 9 -6.16 -4.71 7.01
C PRO A 9 -5.62 -4.58 5.58
N TYR A 10 -4.34 -4.79 5.37
CA TYR A 10 -3.68 -4.58 4.07
C TYR A 10 -3.42 -5.89 3.37
N ARG A 11 -3.34 -5.83 2.04
CA ARG A 11 -2.80 -6.92 1.25
C ARG A 11 -1.98 -6.34 0.11
N TYR A 12 -0.97 -7.10 -0.30
CA TYR A 12 -0.04 -6.71 -1.34
C TYR A 12 -0.31 -7.59 -2.54
N VAL A 13 -0.60 -6.96 -3.68
CA VAL A 13 -1.04 -7.69 -4.87
C VAL A 13 -0.26 -7.29 -6.11
N GLU A 14 -0.20 -8.21 -7.07
CA GLU A 14 0.32 -7.97 -8.41
C GLU A 14 -0.85 -8.06 -9.36
N CYS A 15 -1.11 -6.98 -10.10
CA CYS A 15 -2.26 -6.88 -11.01
C CYS A 15 -1.88 -7.00 -12.48
N GLY A 16 -0.74 -7.59 -12.77
CA GLY A 16 -0.27 -7.77 -14.13
C GLY A 16 0.83 -6.79 -14.49
N THR A 17 0.81 -6.30 -15.72
CA THR A 17 1.87 -5.45 -16.24
C THR A 17 1.29 -4.11 -16.70
N LEU A 18 1.98 -3.03 -16.35
CA LEU A 18 1.62 -1.70 -16.81
C LEU A 18 1.99 -1.53 -18.30
N GLU A 19 1.46 -0.47 -18.92
CA GLU A 19 1.73 -0.18 -20.33
C GLU A 19 3.21 -0.02 -20.63
N ASN A 20 3.97 0.48 -19.67
CA ASN A 20 5.42 0.68 -19.82
C ASN A 20 6.23 -0.60 -19.60
N GLY A 21 5.59 -1.76 -19.40
CA GLY A 21 6.26 -3.03 -19.22
C GLY A 21 6.65 -3.38 -17.80
N PHE A 22 6.45 -2.47 -16.85
CA PHE A 22 6.75 -2.73 -15.44
C PHE A 22 5.59 -3.45 -14.75
N PRO A 23 5.88 -4.28 -13.73
CA PRO A 23 4.82 -4.94 -12.97
C PRO A 23 3.92 -3.93 -12.26
N ASP A 24 2.63 -4.26 -12.21
CA ASP A 24 1.63 -3.45 -11.52
C ASP A 24 1.47 -3.96 -10.09
N PHE A 25 2.23 -3.41 -9.18
CA PHE A 25 2.17 -3.78 -7.76
C PHE A 25 1.31 -2.76 -7.01
N ARG A 26 0.39 -3.27 -6.20
CA ARG A 26 -0.50 -2.42 -5.42
C ARG A 26 -0.59 -2.88 -3.98
N ILE A 27 -0.81 -1.92 -3.09
CA ILE A 27 -1.18 -2.19 -1.71
C ILE A 27 -2.67 -1.88 -1.60
N GLN A 28 -3.45 -2.85 -1.17
CA GLN A 28 -4.90 -2.70 -1.00
C GLN A 28 -5.25 -2.74 0.47
N LYS A 29 -6.32 -2.02 0.83
CA LYS A 29 -6.80 -1.97 2.19
C LYS A 29 -8.24 -2.46 2.23
N GLN A 30 -8.56 -3.29 3.21
CA GLN A 30 -9.91 -3.79 3.41
C GLN A 30 -10.74 -2.75 4.14
N ASP A 31 -11.93 -2.46 3.59
CA ASP A 31 -12.88 -1.58 4.23
C ASP A 31 -13.49 -2.30 5.44
N TYR A 32 -13.55 -1.63 6.57
CA TYR A 32 -14.03 -2.21 7.82
C TYR A 32 -15.49 -2.66 7.71
N TYR A 33 -16.33 -1.86 7.03
CA TYR A 33 -17.75 -2.12 6.99
C TYR A 33 -18.14 -3.09 5.88
N THR A 34 -17.63 -2.88 4.68
CA THR A 34 -18.01 -3.70 3.52
C THR A 34 -17.17 -4.95 3.38
N LYS A 35 -16.00 -5.00 4.02
CA LYS A 35 -15.02 -6.08 3.93
C LYS A 35 -14.43 -6.22 2.52
N ARG A 36 -14.63 -5.22 1.67
CA ARG A 36 -14.05 -5.21 0.33
C ARG A 36 -12.69 -4.53 0.36
N TYR A 37 -11.79 -5.03 -0.49
CA TYR A 37 -10.48 -4.42 -0.66
C TYR A 37 -10.55 -3.34 -1.72
N ARG A 38 -9.84 -2.24 -1.48
CA ARG A 38 -9.69 -1.18 -2.47
C ARG A 38 -8.24 -0.78 -2.57
N ASP A 39 -7.87 -0.23 -3.73
CA ASP A 39 -6.50 0.21 -3.95
C ASP A 39 -6.19 1.37 -3.00
N MET A 40 -5.11 1.24 -2.27
CA MET A 40 -4.64 2.26 -1.34
C MET A 40 -3.41 2.97 -1.90
N TYR A 41 -2.50 2.22 -2.48
CA TYR A 41 -1.24 2.76 -2.96
C TYR A 41 -0.73 1.94 -4.13
N LEU A 42 -0.25 2.64 -5.16
CA LEU A 42 0.36 2.03 -6.33
C LEU A 42 1.88 2.10 -6.18
N CYS A 43 2.52 0.95 -6.09
CA CYS A 43 3.97 0.88 -5.92
C CYS A 43 4.67 1.14 -7.24
N ASP A 44 5.71 1.98 -7.21
CA ASP A 44 6.46 2.33 -8.42
C ASP A 44 7.35 1.20 -8.91
N ASN A 45 7.80 0.35 -7.99
CA ASN A 45 8.71 -0.73 -8.36
C ASN A 45 8.64 -1.84 -7.30
N SER A 46 9.33 -2.96 -7.59
CA SER A 46 9.34 -4.10 -6.69
C SER A 46 10.06 -3.81 -5.38
N MET A 47 11.05 -2.93 -5.40
CA MET A 47 11.78 -2.56 -4.20
C MET A 47 10.87 -1.84 -3.21
N GLN A 48 10.03 -0.94 -3.69
CA GLN A 48 9.07 -0.24 -2.85
C GLN A 48 8.07 -1.22 -2.24
N LEU A 49 7.59 -2.17 -3.05
CA LEU A 49 6.69 -3.20 -2.56
C LEU A 49 7.36 -4.04 -1.46
N THR A 50 8.59 -4.47 -1.70
CA THR A 50 9.34 -5.26 -0.73
C THR A 50 9.55 -4.50 0.58
N THR A 51 9.88 -3.21 0.48
CA THR A 51 10.04 -2.37 1.66
C THR A 51 8.74 -2.30 2.46
N ALA A 52 7.62 -2.13 1.78
CA ALA A 52 6.32 -2.06 2.44
C ALA A 52 5.96 -3.39 3.11
N ILE A 53 6.31 -4.52 2.48
CA ILE A 53 6.05 -5.84 3.06
C ILE A 53 6.89 -6.07 4.30
N GLU A 54 8.16 -5.68 4.26
CA GLU A 54 9.09 -5.92 5.37
C GLU A 54 8.89 -4.93 6.52
N ASP A 55 8.44 -3.72 6.21
CA ASP A 55 8.25 -2.66 7.21
C ASP A 55 6.78 -2.28 7.30
N PHE A 56 6.10 -2.82 8.30
CA PHE A 56 4.68 -2.55 8.51
C PHE A 56 4.41 -1.08 8.83
N GLU A 57 5.33 -0.43 9.52
CA GLU A 57 5.20 1.00 9.81
C GLU A 57 5.22 1.83 8.54
N TYR A 58 6.05 1.45 7.57
CA TYR A 58 6.07 2.10 6.27
C TYR A 58 4.74 1.93 5.55
N THR A 59 4.15 0.73 5.59
CA THR A 59 2.84 0.49 5.00
C THR A 59 1.77 1.38 5.65
N LYS A 60 1.79 1.48 6.96
CA LYS A 60 0.84 2.34 7.68
C LYS A 60 1.04 3.81 7.34
N TRP A 61 2.27 4.21 7.13
CA TRP A 61 2.58 5.59 6.74
C TRP A 61 2.04 5.92 5.34
N LEU A 62 2.03 4.95 4.44
CA LEU A 62 1.46 5.12 3.09
C LEU A 62 -0.07 5.21 3.13
N ASP A 63 -0.70 4.74 4.20
CA ASP A 63 -2.15 4.75 4.35
C ASP A 63 -2.60 6.13 4.81
N PRO A 64 -3.38 6.87 3.99
CA PRO A 64 -3.83 8.22 4.37
C PRO A 64 -4.75 8.22 5.58
N GLU A 65 -5.38 7.10 5.91
CA GLU A 65 -6.26 6.99 7.07
C GLU A 65 -5.54 6.41 8.29
N GLY A 66 -4.36 5.83 8.08
CA GLY A 66 -3.61 5.14 9.13
C GLY A 66 -2.73 6.04 9.97
N VAL A 67 -2.49 7.29 9.51
CA VAL A 67 -1.65 8.26 10.20
C VAL A 67 -2.44 9.56 10.36
N PRO A 68 -2.53 10.11 11.59
CA PRO A 68 -3.23 11.38 11.79
C PRO A 68 -2.63 12.49 10.92
N CYS A 69 -3.50 13.36 10.39
CA CYS A 69 -3.08 14.43 9.49
C CYS A 69 -2.00 15.33 10.09
N TYR A 70 -2.12 15.64 11.40
CA TYR A 70 -1.15 16.50 12.03
C TYR A 70 0.26 15.88 12.08
N VAL A 71 0.36 14.57 12.14
CA VAL A 71 1.64 13.87 12.11
C VAL A 71 2.26 13.98 10.74
N LYS A 72 1.45 13.81 9.69
CA LYS A 72 1.92 13.96 8.32
C LYS A 72 2.36 15.39 8.03
N ASP A 73 1.61 16.36 8.52
CA ASP A 73 1.96 17.76 8.36
C ASP A 73 3.32 18.06 8.98
N LYS A 74 3.58 17.52 10.15
CA LYS A 74 4.88 17.67 10.80
C LYS A 74 6.00 17.04 9.97
N ALA A 75 5.73 15.90 9.36
CA ALA A 75 6.73 15.23 8.54
C ALA A 75 7.07 16.06 7.30
N TYR A 76 6.11 16.78 6.76
CA TYR A 76 6.35 17.64 5.60
C TYR A 76 7.04 18.94 5.96
N VAL A 77 6.78 19.46 7.15
CA VAL A 77 7.35 20.72 7.59
C VAL A 77 8.82 20.55 7.97
N ASN A 78 9.15 19.39 8.44
CA ASN A 78 10.54 19.08 8.81
C ASN A 78 11.38 18.75 7.57
#